data_1f98947fb6d5e8fbb7268d4935f7a301
#
_entry.id   1f98947fb6d5e8fbb7268d4935f7a301
#
_cell.length_a   1.000
_cell.length_b   1.000
_cell.length_c   1.000
_cell.angle_alpha   90.00
_cell.angle_beta   90.00
_cell.angle_gamma   90.00
#
_symmetry.space_group_name_H-M   'P 1'
#
loop_
_entity.id
_entity.type
_entity.pdbx_description
1 polymer ?
#
loop_
_entity_poly.entity_id
_entity_poly.type
_entity_poly.pdbx_seq_one_letter_code
_entity_poly.pdbx_strand_id
1 'polypeptide(L)'
;MIRVAIDGPAGVGKSSTSKALARHFGFAYLDTGAMYRACAWWCLHQGIDLDGDQVDEQQITEAVAEFFTGDHFDIGVDPDHPSITADGEDISEAIRSSEVSSHVSKVSNVIPVRHVLIAAQRAYIARESAADSFSLGRGIVAEGRDITTIVAPDAEVRVLLTAREEVRQARRTGQAVAGAGVGGEDVAARDRADSKVTSFLTA
;
A
#
# COMPACT_ATOMS: atom_id res chain seq x y z
N MET A 1 21.61 6.78 1.83
CA MET A 1 20.48 5.86 1.56
C MET A 1 19.85 6.26 0.23
N ILE A 2 19.55 5.31 -0.66
CA ILE A 2 18.86 5.56 -1.93
C ILE A 2 17.36 5.24 -1.73
N ARG A 3 16.49 6.19 -2.09
CA ARG A 3 15.03 5.99 -2.08
C ARG A 3 14.54 5.87 -3.52
N VAL A 4 13.85 4.78 -3.81
CA VAL A 4 13.21 4.54 -5.10
C VAL A 4 11.70 4.58 -4.90
N ALA A 5 11.05 5.57 -5.48
CA ALA A 5 9.60 5.76 -5.44
C ALA A 5 8.97 5.24 -6.74
N ILE A 6 8.01 4.31 -6.65
CA ILE A 6 7.35 3.72 -7.82
C ILE A 6 5.84 3.88 -7.70
N ASP A 7 5.26 4.66 -8.61
CA ASP A 7 3.82 4.82 -8.76
C ASP A 7 3.28 4.19 -10.03
N GLY A 8 1.98 4.03 -10.10
CA GLY A 8 1.31 3.53 -11.30
C GLY A 8 -0.05 2.88 -11.00
N PRO A 9 -0.88 2.66 -12.02
CA PRO A 9 -2.23 2.13 -11.88
C PRO A 9 -2.25 0.65 -11.42
N ALA A 10 -3.46 0.13 -11.12
CA ALA A 10 -3.65 -1.26 -10.73
C ALA A 10 -3.23 -2.22 -11.87
N GLY A 11 -2.64 -3.37 -11.53
CA GLY A 11 -2.26 -4.40 -12.48
C GLY A 11 -1.07 -4.07 -13.39
N VAL A 12 -0.38 -2.93 -13.18
CA VAL A 12 0.76 -2.52 -14.02
C VAL A 12 2.04 -3.33 -13.77
N GLY A 13 2.15 -3.99 -12.61
CA GLY A 13 3.31 -4.80 -12.23
C GLY A 13 4.25 -4.12 -11.23
N LYS A 14 3.77 -3.09 -10.50
CA LYS A 14 4.58 -2.39 -9.48
C LYS A 14 5.25 -3.35 -8.52
N SER A 15 4.49 -4.19 -7.82
CA SER A 15 5.02 -5.07 -6.77
C SER A 15 6.08 -6.03 -7.29
N SER A 16 5.88 -6.61 -8.49
CA SER A 16 6.86 -7.49 -9.09
C SER A 16 8.15 -6.74 -9.43
N THR A 17 8.04 -5.54 -10.00
CA THR A 17 9.19 -4.69 -10.36
C THR A 17 9.91 -4.20 -9.11
N SER A 18 9.16 -3.70 -8.12
CA SER A 18 9.71 -3.15 -6.87
C SER A 18 10.47 -4.21 -6.07
N LYS A 19 9.89 -5.43 -5.94
CA LYS A 19 10.57 -6.55 -5.28
C LYS A 19 11.83 -6.99 -6.01
N ALA A 20 11.77 -7.12 -7.35
CA ALA A 20 12.94 -7.48 -8.14
C ALA A 20 14.06 -6.45 -7.99
N LEU A 21 13.72 -5.16 -7.99
CA LEU A 21 14.68 -4.08 -7.80
C LEU A 21 15.27 -4.11 -6.38
N ALA A 22 14.44 -4.25 -5.36
CA ALA A 22 14.87 -4.33 -3.97
C ALA A 22 15.85 -5.50 -3.75
N ARG A 23 15.53 -6.69 -4.28
CA ARG A 23 16.43 -7.86 -4.24
C ARG A 23 17.76 -7.58 -4.92
N HIS A 24 17.73 -7.00 -6.12
CA HIS A 24 18.94 -6.78 -6.91
C HIS A 24 19.94 -5.87 -6.20
N PHE A 25 19.47 -4.83 -5.52
CA PHE A 25 20.32 -3.86 -4.82
C PHE A 25 20.47 -4.14 -3.32
N GLY A 26 19.80 -5.13 -2.78
CA GLY A 26 19.73 -5.40 -1.34
C GLY A 26 19.08 -4.25 -0.58
N PHE A 27 18.02 -3.67 -1.15
CA PHE A 27 17.21 -2.62 -0.56
C PHE A 27 16.02 -3.22 0.19
N ALA A 28 15.46 -2.45 1.12
CA ALA A 28 14.16 -2.72 1.69
C ALA A 28 13.04 -2.53 0.65
N TYR A 29 11.88 -3.14 0.89
CA TYR A 29 10.70 -3.04 0.06
C TYR A 29 9.50 -2.61 0.89
N LEU A 30 8.78 -1.58 0.49
CA LEU A 30 7.58 -1.08 1.16
C LEU A 30 6.37 -1.09 0.22
N ASP A 31 5.37 -1.93 0.51
CA ASP A 31 4.07 -1.97 -0.16
C ASP A 31 3.07 -1.06 0.57
N THR A 32 2.95 0.20 0.14
CA THR A 32 2.01 1.12 0.78
C THR A 32 0.56 0.77 0.50
N GLY A 33 0.28 0.09 -0.62
CA GLY A 33 -1.05 -0.44 -0.90
C GLY A 33 -1.50 -1.49 0.12
N ALA A 34 -0.57 -2.29 0.62
CA ALA A 34 -0.84 -3.23 1.71
C ALA A 34 -1.14 -2.51 3.03
N MET A 35 -0.50 -1.37 3.32
CA MET A 35 -0.82 -0.55 4.49
C MET A 35 -2.27 -0.03 4.46
N TYR A 36 -2.75 0.48 3.30
CA TYR A 36 -4.15 0.89 3.15
C TYR A 36 -5.13 -0.29 3.33
N ARG A 37 -4.77 -1.48 2.85
CA ARG A 37 -5.56 -2.69 3.06
C ARG A 37 -5.61 -3.10 4.53
N ALA A 38 -4.48 -2.99 5.22
CA ALA A 38 -4.41 -3.26 6.66
C ALA A 38 -5.33 -2.32 7.46
N CYS A 39 -5.40 -1.03 7.09
CA CYS A 39 -6.35 -0.10 7.71
C CYS A 39 -7.81 -0.52 7.48
N ALA A 40 -8.18 -0.94 6.27
CA ALA A 40 -9.54 -1.40 6.01
C ALA A 40 -9.85 -2.70 6.79
N TRP A 41 -8.91 -3.64 6.85
CA TRP A 41 -9.02 -4.85 7.65
C TRP A 41 -9.18 -4.50 9.13
N TRP A 42 -8.37 -3.58 9.66
CA TRP A 42 -8.44 -3.15 11.06
C TRP A 42 -9.78 -2.53 11.40
N CYS A 43 -10.29 -1.62 10.57
CA CYS A 43 -11.62 -1.02 10.77
C CYS A 43 -12.72 -2.09 10.82
N LEU A 44 -12.71 -3.06 9.89
CA LEU A 44 -13.66 -4.16 9.89
C LEU A 44 -13.51 -5.03 11.13
N HIS A 45 -12.28 -5.33 11.54
CA HIS A 45 -11.97 -6.11 12.75
C HIS A 45 -12.46 -5.43 14.02
N GLN A 46 -12.40 -4.10 14.09
CA GLN A 46 -12.97 -3.29 15.18
C GLN A 46 -14.51 -3.14 15.10
N GLY A 47 -15.15 -3.75 14.12
CA GLY A 47 -16.60 -3.68 13.93
C GLY A 47 -17.10 -2.33 13.41
N ILE A 48 -16.25 -1.53 12.78
CA ILE A 48 -16.65 -0.27 12.15
C ILE A 48 -17.44 -0.58 10.87
N ASP A 49 -18.62 0.00 10.77
CA ASP A 49 -19.47 -0.15 9.58
C ASP A 49 -18.90 0.61 8.39
N LEU A 50 -18.41 -0.13 7.41
CA LEU A 50 -17.92 0.39 6.14
C LEU A 50 -18.89 0.14 4.96
N ASP A 51 -20.03 -0.51 5.17
CA ASP A 51 -21.00 -0.85 4.12
C ASP A 51 -21.93 0.32 3.78
N GLY A 52 -22.20 1.21 4.74
CA GLY A 52 -23.08 2.36 4.57
C GLY A 52 -22.68 3.31 3.44
N ASP A 53 -23.65 4.07 2.91
CA ASP A 53 -23.39 5.14 1.95
C ASP A 53 -22.58 6.29 2.56
N GLN A 54 -22.73 6.49 3.87
CA GLN A 54 -21.95 7.43 4.67
C GLN A 54 -21.23 6.66 5.78
N VAL A 55 -19.91 6.73 5.75
CA VAL A 55 -19.06 6.17 6.79
C VAL A 55 -18.75 7.22 7.86
N ASP A 56 -18.56 6.80 9.10
CA ASP A 56 -18.08 7.69 10.16
C ASP A 56 -16.59 7.96 10.00
N GLU A 57 -16.26 9.05 9.31
CA GLU A 57 -14.86 9.42 9.04
C GLU A 57 -14.06 9.67 10.31
N GLN A 58 -14.69 10.14 11.38
CA GLN A 58 -14.02 10.37 12.66
C GLN A 58 -13.65 9.03 13.31
N GLN A 59 -14.59 8.09 13.38
CA GLN A 59 -14.35 6.77 13.95
C GLN A 59 -13.27 6.01 13.17
N ILE A 60 -13.32 6.07 11.84
CA ILE A 60 -12.28 5.47 10.98
C ILE A 60 -10.91 6.10 11.27
N THR A 61 -10.86 7.43 11.38
CA THR A 61 -9.59 8.15 11.62
C THR A 61 -8.99 7.79 12.97
N GLU A 62 -9.80 7.74 14.03
CA GLU A 62 -9.38 7.37 15.38
C GLU A 62 -8.84 5.94 15.41
N ALA A 63 -9.57 4.98 14.82
CA ALA A 63 -9.15 3.59 14.77
C ALA A 63 -7.84 3.41 13.98
N VAL A 64 -7.68 4.10 12.84
CA VAL A 64 -6.44 4.03 12.05
C VAL A 64 -5.28 4.71 12.78
N ALA A 65 -5.51 5.82 13.45
CA ALA A 65 -4.47 6.49 14.23
C ALA A 65 -3.99 5.57 15.37
N GLU A 66 -4.88 4.93 16.10
CA GLU A 66 -4.55 3.95 17.14
C GLU A 66 -3.76 2.78 16.57
N PHE A 67 -4.16 2.24 15.44
CA PHE A 67 -3.48 1.13 14.77
C PHE A 67 -1.98 1.39 14.55
N PHE A 68 -1.62 2.61 14.15
CA PHE A 68 -0.22 2.97 13.91
C PHE A 68 0.54 3.50 15.12
N THR A 69 -0.15 4.01 16.14
CA THR A 69 0.50 4.60 17.33
C THR A 69 0.52 3.68 18.54
N GLY A 70 -0.36 2.67 18.57
CA GLY A 70 -0.55 1.74 19.68
C GLY A 70 0.28 0.47 19.61
N ASP A 71 1.34 0.42 18.78
CA ASP A 71 2.15 -0.79 18.52
C ASP A 71 1.36 -1.99 17.98
N HIS A 72 0.17 -1.73 17.40
CA HIS A 72 -0.68 -2.78 16.82
C HIS A 72 -0.24 -3.20 15.41
N PHE A 73 0.51 -2.36 14.70
CA PHE A 73 0.86 -2.54 13.30
C PHE A 73 2.36 -2.70 13.09
N ASP A 74 2.75 -3.72 12.32
CA ASP A 74 4.09 -3.75 11.71
C ASP A 74 4.02 -4.25 10.26
N ILE A 75 5.01 -3.82 9.45
CA ILE A 75 5.18 -4.25 8.07
C ILE A 75 6.62 -4.70 7.84
N GLY A 76 6.77 -5.96 7.41
CA GLY A 76 8.05 -6.51 7.01
C GLY A 76 8.51 -5.91 5.68
N VAL A 77 9.75 -5.44 5.65
CA VAL A 77 10.35 -4.76 4.49
C VAL A 77 11.27 -5.67 3.67
N ASP A 78 11.31 -6.97 4.00
CA ASP A 78 12.04 -7.98 3.21
C ASP A 78 11.29 -8.26 1.89
N PRO A 79 11.90 -8.01 0.71
CA PRO A 79 11.26 -8.27 -0.58
C PRO A 79 10.98 -9.76 -0.83
N ASP A 80 11.65 -10.68 -0.12
CA ASP A 80 11.43 -12.12 -0.24
C ASP A 80 10.30 -12.60 0.68
N HIS A 81 10.14 -11.98 1.83
CA HIS A 81 9.16 -12.34 2.86
C HIS A 81 8.35 -11.12 3.32
N PRO A 82 7.64 -10.43 2.39
CA PRO A 82 6.84 -9.29 2.79
C PRO A 82 5.69 -9.75 3.68
N SER A 83 5.55 -9.13 4.84
CA SER A 83 4.53 -9.48 5.84
C SER A 83 3.84 -8.23 6.36
N ILE A 84 2.62 -8.41 6.85
CA ILE A 84 1.90 -7.41 7.64
C ILE A 84 1.34 -8.10 8.86
N THR A 85 1.59 -7.51 10.02
CA THR A 85 1.04 -8.01 11.28
C THR A 85 0.13 -6.98 11.93
N ALA A 86 -0.89 -7.49 12.61
CA ALA A 86 -1.75 -6.74 13.52
C ALA A 86 -1.79 -7.47 14.84
N ASP A 87 -1.48 -6.79 15.95
CA ASP A 87 -1.36 -7.39 17.29
C ASP A 87 -0.44 -8.63 17.34
N GLY A 88 0.60 -8.63 16.48
CA GLY A 88 1.54 -9.74 16.36
C GLY A 88 1.04 -10.92 15.51
N GLU A 89 -0.17 -10.88 15.00
CA GLU A 89 -0.71 -11.89 14.08
C GLU A 89 -0.45 -11.50 12.62
N ASP A 90 -0.02 -12.47 11.79
CA ASP A 90 0.17 -12.25 10.35
C ASP A 90 -1.18 -12.16 9.63
N ILE A 91 -1.48 -10.97 9.10
CA ILE A 91 -2.70 -10.67 8.34
C ILE A 91 -2.46 -10.54 6.83
N SER A 92 -1.29 -10.93 6.33
CA SER A 92 -0.86 -10.72 4.94
C SER A 92 -1.82 -11.33 3.91
N GLU A 93 -2.47 -12.44 4.22
CA GLU A 93 -3.50 -13.05 3.38
C GLU A 93 -4.87 -12.39 3.61
N ALA A 94 -5.25 -12.13 4.86
CA ALA A 94 -6.53 -11.57 5.24
C ALA A 94 -6.78 -10.19 4.59
N ILE A 95 -5.76 -9.33 4.51
CA ILE A 95 -5.86 -8.02 3.87
C ILE A 95 -6.09 -8.09 2.34
N ARG A 96 -5.96 -9.26 1.73
CA ARG A 96 -6.17 -9.50 0.30
C ARG A 96 -7.54 -10.11 -0.03
N SER A 97 -8.36 -10.39 0.99
CA SER A 97 -9.71 -10.90 0.81
C SER A 97 -10.56 -9.95 -0.06
N SER A 98 -11.62 -10.48 -0.65
CA SER A 98 -12.59 -9.70 -1.43
C SER A 98 -13.30 -8.67 -0.54
N GLU A 99 -13.62 -9.04 0.69
CA GLU A 99 -14.25 -8.17 1.68
C GLU A 99 -13.37 -6.94 1.96
N VAL A 100 -12.12 -7.13 2.36
CA VAL A 100 -11.19 -6.01 2.58
C VAL A 100 -11.03 -5.19 1.30
N SER A 101 -10.86 -5.87 0.15
CA SER A 101 -10.63 -5.19 -1.13
C SER A 101 -11.77 -4.24 -1.52
N SER A 102 -13.03 -4.60 -1.23
CA SER A 102 -14.20 -3.75 -1.53
C SER A 102 -14.27 -2.51 -0.63
N HIS A 103 -13.67 -2.53 0.56
CA HIS A 103 -13.74 -1.45 1.53
C HIS A 103 -12.51 -0.51 1.54
N VAL A 104 -11.41 -0.88 0.87
CA VAL A 104 -10.19 -0.04 0.86
C VAL A 104 -10.47 1.40 0.46
N SER A 105 -11.32 1.61 -0.56
CA SER A 105 -11.65 2.95 -1.04
C SER A 105 -12.43 3.78 -0.02
N LYS A 106 -13.25 3.15 0.82
CA LYS A 106 -14.00 3.84 1.88
C LYS A 106 -13.05 4.44 2.91
N VAL A 107 -11.99 3.71 3.25
CA VAL A 107 -10.96 4.16 4.21
C VAL A 107 -9.96 5.12 3.54
N SER A 108 -9.49 4.81 2.34
CA SER A 108 -8.47 5.62 1.65
C SER A 108 -8.97 6.98 1.15
N ASN A 109 -10.28 7.19 1.05
CA ASN A 109 -10.87 8.48 0.70
C ASN A 109 -10.99 9.43 1.90
N VAL A 110 -10.85 8.94 3.12
CA VAL A 110 -10.87 9.76 4.34
C VAL A 110 -9.55 10.53 4.43
N ILE A 111 -9.59 11.84 4.26
CA ILE A 111 -8.38 12.67 4.19
C ILE A 111 -7.51 12.59 5.46
N PRO A 112 -8.06 12.68 6.68
CA PRO A 112 -7.27 12.49 7.91
C PRO A 112 -6.54 11.13 7.97
N VAL A 113 -7.15 10.04 7.52
CA VAL A 113 -6.51 8.72 7.44
C VAL A 113 -5.28 8.76 6.53
N ARG A 114 -5.37 9.44 5.40
CA ARG A 114 -4.23 9.61 4.50
C ARG A 114 -3.06 10.32 5.17
N HIS A 115 -3.33 11.33 5.99
CA HIS A 115 -2.27 12.03 6.74
C HIS A 115 -1.55 11.09 7.71
N VAL A 116 -2.29 10.24 8.43
CA VAL A 116 -1.72 9.22 9.33
C VAL A 116 -0.83 8.25 8.52
N LEU A 117 -1.36 7.72 7.42
CA LEU A 117 -0.63 6.77 6.57
C LEU A 117 0.62 7.37 5.94
N ILE A 118 0.56 8.59 5.42
CA ILE A 118 1.71 9.30 4.85
C ILE A 118 2.80 9.47 5.92
N ALA A 119 2.43 9.83 7.14
CA ALA A 119 3.39 9.95 8.24
C ALA A 119 4.04 8.60 8.57
N ALA A 120 3.26 7.53 8.67
CA ALA A 120 3.76 6.17 8.90
C ALA A 120 4.69 5.70 7.78
N GLN A 121 4.30 5.88 6.51
CA GLN A 121 5.11 5.51 5.35
C GLN A 121 6.47 6.24 5.34
N ARG A 122 6.46 7.53 5.65
CA ARG A 122 7.69 8.33 5.79
C ARG A 122 8.57 7.83 6.93
N ALA A 123 7.99 7.41 8.05
CA ALA A 123 8.72 6.85 9.17
C ALA A 123 9.41 5.53 8.79
N TYR A 124 8.73 4.62 8.08
CA TYR A 124 9.33 3.39 7.57
C TYR A 124 10.46 3.68 6.57
N ILE A 125 10.27 4.62 5.65
CA ILE A 125 11.33 5.04 4.72
C ILE A 125 12.54 5.60 5.48
N ALA A 126 12.32 6.47 6.45
CA ALA A 126 13.39 7.10 7.23
C ALA A 126 14.17 6.08 8.07
N ARG A 127 13.49 5.08 8.64
CA ARG A 127 14.11 4.00 9.43
C ARG A 127 15.19 3.25 8.64
N GLU A 128 15.02 3.11 7.33
CA GLU A 128 15.96 2.40 6.48
C GLU A 128 17.29 3.15 6.26
N SER A 129 17.44 4.37 6.75
CA SER A 129 18.72 5.08 6.79
C SER A 129 19.68 4.59 7.88
N ALA A 130 19.18 3.85 8.87
CA ALA A 130 19.98 3.34 9.97
C ALA A 130 20.88 2.18 9.52
N ALA A 131 22.08 2.10 10.13
CA ALA A 131 23.06 1.06 9.79
C ALA A 131 22.63 -0.35 10.26
N ASP A 132 21.71 -0.43 11.18
CA ASP A 132 21.09 -1.66 11.72
C ASP A 132 19.72 -1.97 11.09
N SER A 133 19.28 -1.20 10.09
CA SER A 133 18.06 -1.47 9.34
C SER A 133 18.20 -2.71 8.44
N PHE A 134 17.09 -3.19 7.87
CA PHE A 134 17.08 -4.31 6.91
C PHE A 134 18.08 -4.07 5.77
N SER A 135 18.07 -2.89 5.17
CA SER A 135 18.96 -2.54 4.06
C SER A 135 20.38 -2.15 4.49
N LEU A 136 20.68 -2.11 5.79
CA LEU A 136 21.93 -1.60 6.33
C LEU A 136 22.25 -0.17 5.86
N GLY A 137 21.24 0.68 5.79
CA GLY A 137 21.33 2.06 5.31
C GLY A 137 21.50 2.22 3.79
N ARG A 138 21.43 1.13 2.99
CA ARG A 138 21.65 1.19 1.54
C ARG A 138 20.48 1.83 0.80
N GLY A 139 19.25 1.42 1.07
CA GLY A 139 18.10 2.00 0.37
C GLY A 139 16.79 1.27 0.58
N ILE A 140 15.73 1.86 0.00
CA ILE A 140 14.38 1.34 0.03
C ILE A 140 13.69 1.57 -1.31
N VAL A 141 12.88 0.60 -1.74
CA VAL A 141 11.92 0.72 -2.84
C VAL A 141 10.53 0.79 -2.25
N ALA A 142 9.90 1.94 -2.34
CA ALA A 142 8.50 2.14 -1.92
C ALA A 142 7.60 2.21 -3.16
N GLU A 143 6.49 1.47 -3.13
CA GLU A 143 5.50 1.49 -4.22
C GLU A 143 4.13 1.94 -3.74
N GLY A 144 3.40 2.63 -4.62
CA GLY A 144 2.05 3.11 -4.29
C GLY A 144 1.33 3.82 -5.44
N ARG A 145 0.67 4.93 -5.09
CA ARG A 145 -0.08 5.80 -6.00
C ARG A 145 0.34 7.27 -5.88
N ASP A 146 1.03 7.64 -4.83
CA ASP A 146 1.40 9.01 -4.48
C ASP A 146 2.78 9.07 -3.81
N ILE A 147 3.59 8.03 -4.03
CA ILE A 147 4.94 7.98 -3.45
C ILE A 147 5.82 9.05 -4.07
N THR A 148 5.78 9.17 -5.41
CA THR A 148 6.60 10.11 -6.17
C THR A 148 6.20 11.58 -6.00
N THR A 149 4.96 11.83 -5.54
CA THR A 149 4.38 13.18 -5.48
C THR A 149 4.15 13.69 -4.06
N ILE A 150 3.82 12.78 -3.12
CA ILE A 150 3.42 13.16 -1.76
C ILE A 150 4.32 12.52 -0.71
N VAL A 151 4.52 11.21 -0.73
CA VAL A 151 5.24 10.51 0.34
C VAL A 151 6.72 10.81 0.31
N ALA A 152 7.36 10.65 -0.84
CA ALA A 152 8.79 10.86 -1.07
C ALA A 152 9.03 11.64 -2.38
N PRO A 153 8.57 12.91 -2.47
CA PRO A 153 8.71 13.71 -3.69
C PRO A 153 10.18 14.06 -4.00
N ASP A 154 11.03 13.92 -3.02
CA ASP A 154 12.47 14.14 -3.07
C ASP A 154 13.27 12.84 -3.16
N ALA A 155 12.63 11.71 -3.51
CA ALA A 155 13.33 10.45 -3.74
C ALA A 155 14.35 10.56 -4.90
N GLU A 156 15.51 9.92 -4.74
CA GLU A 156 16.60 9.93 -5.71
C GLU A 156 16.19 9.34 -7.06
N VAL A 157 15.26 8.37 -7.02
CA VAL A 157 14.70 7.74 -8.22
C VAL A 157 13.18 7.74 -8.12
N ARG A 158 12.52 8.34 -9.11
CA ARG A 158 11.07 8.37 -9.22
C ARG A 158 10.62 7.74 -10.52
N VAL A 159 9.72 6.77 -10.44
CA VAL A 159 9.27 5.97 -11.59
C VAL A 159 7.75 5.94 -11.63
N LEU A 160 7.17 6.27 -12.78
CA LEU A 160 5.78 6.01 -13.10
C LEU A 160 5.69 4.80 -14.03
N LEU A 161 5.17 3.67 -13.53
CA LEU A 161 4.92 2.49 -14.33
C LEU A 161 3.55 2.60 -15.02
N THR A 162 3.53 2.36 -16.32
CA THR A 162 2.31 2.36 -17.12
C THR A 162 2.20 1.07 -17.93
N ALA A 163 0.99 0.66 -18.25
CA ALA A 163 0.68 -0.41 -19.18
C ALA A 163 -0.71 -0.21 -19.76
N ARG A 164 -0.95 -0.73 -20.96
CA ARG A 164 -2.29 -0.69 -21.59
C ARG A 164 -3.32 -1.37 -20.70
N GLU A 165 -4.53 -0.85 -20.68
CA GLU A 165 -5.61 -1.32 -19.81
C GLU A 165 -5.91 -2.82 -20.01
N GLU A 166 -5.93 -3.27 -21.27
CA GLU A 166 -6.20 -4.68 -21.59
C GLU A 166 -5.14 -5.61 -20.97
N VAL A 167 -3.87 -5.18 -20.96
CA VAL A 167 -2.77 -5.95 -20.36
C VAL A 167 -2.92 -6.00 -18.85
N ARG A 168 -3.31 -4.88 -18.24
CA ARG A 168 -3.52 -4.78 -16.79
C ARG A 168 -4.70 -5.66 -16.34
N GLN A 169 -5.80 -5.62 -17.08
CA GLN A 169 -6.98 -6.44 -16.82
C GLN A 169 -6.66 -7.94 -16.96
N ALA A 170 -5.96 -8.35 -18.02
CA ALA A 170 -5.56 -9.74 -18.23
C ALA A 170 -4.67 -10.26 -17.09
N ARG A 171 -3.70 -9.46 -16.62
CA ARG A 171 -2.85 -9.82 -15.47
C ARG A 171 -3.67 -10.01 -14.20
N ARG A 172 -4.65 -9.15 -13.95
CA ARG A 172 -5.51 -9.20 -12.78
C ARG A 172 -6.40 -10.45 -12.79
N THR A 173 -7.01 -10.76 -13.94
CA THR A 173 -7.80 -11.98 -14.13
C THR A 173 -6.94 -13.24 -13.91
N GLY A 174 -5.71 -13.25 -14.41
CA GLY A 174 -4.77 -14.35 -14.19
C GLY A 174 -4.39 -14.52 -12.70
N GLN A 175 -4.25 -13.43 -11.95
CA GLN A 175 -4.01 -13.48 -10.50
C GLN A 175 -5.21 -14.01 -9.73
N ALA A 176 -6.43 -13.64 -10.11
CA ALA A 176 -7.65 -14.15 -9.51
C ALA A 176 -7.80 -15.67 -9.71
N VAL A 177 -7.51 -16.15 -10.92
CA VAL A 177 -7.54 -17.60 -11.25
C VAL A 177 -6.46 -18.37 -10.49
N ALA A 178 -5.30 -17.77 -10.25
CA ALA A 178 -4.20 -18.38 -9.48
C ALA A 178 -4.42 -18.39 -7.95
N GLY A 179 -5.59 -17.97 -7.46
CA GLY A 179 -5.91 -17.98 -6.03
C GLY A 179 -5.21 -16.90 -5.21
N ALA A 180 -4.64 -15.89 -5.86
CA ALA A 180 -3.93 -14.79 -5.17
C ALA A 180 -4.89 -13.77 -4.50
N GLY A 181 -6.10 -14.17 -4.11
CA GLY A 181 -7.02 -13.43 -3.24
C GLY A 181 -7.59 -12.12 -3.81
N VAL A 182 -7.27 -11.79 -5.05
CA VAL A 182 -7.73 -10.56 -5.69
C VAL A 182 -8.93 -10.90 -6.55
N GLY A 183 -10.12 -10.85 -5.98
CA GLY A 183 -11.39 -11.00 -6.72
C GLY A 183 -11.39 -10.10 -7.96
N GLY A 184 -12.17 -10.45 -8.99
CA GLY A 184 -12.21 -9.79 -10.30
C GLY A 184 -12.61 -8.30 -10.27
N GLU A 185 -11.93 -7.53 -9.43
CA GLU A 185 -12.10 -6.09 -9.27
C GLU A 185 -11.79 -5.40 -10.61
N ASP A 186 -12.73 -4.62 -11.10
CA ASP A 186 -12.56 -3.81 -12.30
C ASP A 186 -11.39 -2.83 -12.08
N VAL A 187 -10.29 -3.04 -12.81
CA VAL A 187 -9.09 -2.19 -12.77
C VAL A 187 -9.43 -0.73 -13.01
N ALA A 188 -10.34 -0.47 -13.96
CA ALA A 188 -10.75 0.88 -14.29
C ALA A 188 -11.59 1.53 -13.17
N ALA A 189 -12.44 0.76 -12.49
CA ALA A 189 -13.20 1.28 -11.35
C ALA A 189 -12.29 1.67 -10.20
N ARG A 190 -11.27 0.84 -9.91
CA ARG A 190 -10.28 1.13 -8.87
C ARG A 190 -9.42 2.35 -9.23
N ASP A 191 -8.92 2.43 -10.46
CA ASP A 191 -8.12 3.58 -10.90
C ASP A 191 -8.94 4.87 -10.86
N ARG A 192 -10.25 4.83 -11.17
CA ARG A 192 -11.17 5.98 -11.00
C ARG A 192 -11.33 6.37 -9.54
N ALA A 193 -11.45 5.41 -8.62
CA ALA A 193 -11.56 5.69 -7.20
C ALA A 193 -10.25 6.31 -6.66
N ASP A 194 -9.10 5.74 -7.01
CA ASP A 194 -7.79 6.24 -6.60
C ASP A 194 -7.53 7.67 -7.17
N SER A 195 -7.95 7.94 -8.42
CA SER A 195 -7.77 9.25 -9.08
C SER A 195 -8.57 10.39 -8.45
N LYS A 196 -9.56 10.10 -7.60
CA LYS A 196 -10.29 11.14 -6.86
C LYS A 196 -9.43 11.80 -5.77
N VAL A 197 -8.45 11.09 -5.26
CA VAL A 197 -7.64 11.51 -4.11
C VAL A 197 -6.13 11.58 -4.40
N THR A 198 -5.69 11.08 -5.56
CA THR A 198 -4.28 11.12 -5.98
C THR A 198 -4.15 11.39 -7.46
N SER A 199 -3.12 12.17 -7.84
CA SER A 199 -2.82 12.50 -9.24
C SER A 199 -1.66 11.64 -9.78
N PHE A 200 -1.69 10.33 -9.56
CA PHE A 200 -0.60 9.42 -9.95
C PHE A 200 -0.33 9.35 -11.47
N LEU A 201 -1.25 9.82 -12.31
CA LEU A 201 -1.06 9.88 -13.75
C LEU A 201 -0.26 11.09 -14.22
N THR A 202 -0.01 12.05 -13.33
CA THR A 202 0.73 13.30 -13.61
C THR A 202 2.04 13.40 -12.81
N ALA A 203 2.48 12.30 -12.22
CA ALA A 203 3.67 12.22 -11.37
C ALA A 203 4.99 12.31 -12.16
#